data_2fb2a365887e643cb6b829e641c51943
#
_entry.id   2fb2a365887e643cb6b829e641c51943
#
_cell.length_a   1.000
_cell.length_b   1.000
_cell.length_c   1.000
_cell.angle_alpha   90.00
_cell.angle_beta   90.00
_cell.angle_gamma   90.00
#
_symmetry.space_group_name_H-M   'P 1'
#
loop_
_entity.id
_entity.type
_entity.pdbx_description
1 polymer ?
#
loop_
_entity_poly.entity_id
_entity_poly.type
_entity_poly.pdbx_seq_one_letter_code
_entity_poly.pdbx_strand_id
1 'polypeptide(L)'
;LTDHVLAFTRLRRGRTIAVKGASSPGKPIINRPSKLDVTVRGRTIKHGAEGWLVGGDTAKHTLFAVLSADGKRPLAQDRLIHFPTGLDTSFYSQLTAEVWDPNRRRWIKIRPRNEALDTWCYALAAAHHPSLRIHTWKEPKWAMLESAYEPITGDLFAASPSSAAVNAENTQKSAPVNIVEDETANDSDNNSTAESATELLA
;
A
#
# COMPACT_ATOMS: atom_id res chain seq x y z
N LEU A 1 -8.96 9.70 -21.03
CA LEU A 1 -8.13 9.92 -19.84
C LEU A 1 -7.73 8.61 -19.18
N THR A 2 -8.65 7.66 -19.04
CA THR A 2 -8.40 6.35 -18.36
C THR A 2 -7.25 5.58 -19.01
N ASP A 3 -7.21 5.48 -20.34
CA ASP A 3 -6.16 4.74 -21.07
C ASP A 3 -4.77 5.32 -20.82
N HIS A 4 -4.66 6.65 -20.74
CA HIS A 4 -3.37 7.31 -20.43
C HIS A 4 -2.89 6.97 -19.03
N VAL A 5 -3.80 6.97 -18.04
CA VAL A 5 -3.48 6.59 -16.64
C VAL A 5 -3.04 5.13 -16.58
N LEU A 6 -3.77 4.23 -17.22
CA LEU A 6 -3.44 2.81 -17.25
C LEU A 6 -2.11 2.54 -17.96
N ALA A 7 -1.85 3.23 -19.09
CA ALA A 7 -0.58 3.13 -19.80
C ALA A 7 0.59 3.64 -18.95
N PHE A 8 0.41 4.76 -18.25
CA PHE A 8 1.42 5.32 -17.36
C PHE A 8 1.76 4.37 -16.20
N THR A 9 0.74 3.86 -15.51
CA THR A 9 0.93 2.98 -14.34
C THR A 9 1.51 1.62 -14.76
N ARG A 10 1.12 1.10 -15.93
CA ARG A 10 1.68 -0.13 -16.48
C ARG A 10 3.20 -0.09 -16.61
N LEU A 11 3.75 1.03 -17.08
CA LEU A 11 5.19 1.22 -17.24
C LEU A 11 5.94 1.45 -15.92
N ARG A 12 5.22 1.74 -14.84
CA ARG A 12 5.78 2.10 -13.53
C ARG A 12 5.28 1.19 -12.42
N ARG A 13 5.15 -0.10 -12.72
CA ARG A 13 4.72 -1.11 -11.75
C ARG A 13 5.60 -1.07 -10.50
N GLY A 14 4.97 -1.20 -9.34
CA GLY A 14 5.65 -1.13 -8.05
C GLY A 14 5.91 0.29 -7.51
N ARG A 15 5.75 1.33 -8.35
CA ARG A 15 5.88 2.74 -7.94
C ARG A 15 4.57 3.51 -8.02
N THR A 16 3.67 3.08 -8.90
CA THR A 16 2.40 3.75 -9.16
C THR A 16 1.28 2.73 -9.28
N ILE A 17 0.09 3.10 -8.82
CA ILE A 17 -1.14 2.33 -8.97
C ILE A 17 -2.22 3.20 -9.62
N ALA A 18 -3.05 2.60 -10.46
CA ALA A 18 -4.24 3.27 -10.98
C ALA A 18 -5.38 3.09 -9.99
N VAL A 19 -5.92 4.18 -9.47
CA VAL A 19 -7.03 4.17 -8.51
C VAL A 19 -8.28 4.83 -9.10
N LYS A 20 -9.45 4.35 -8.69
CA LYS A 20 -10.74 4.94 -9.02
C LYS A 20 -11.66 4.86 -7.79
N GLY A 21 -12.40 5.92 -7.52
CA GLY A 21 -13.45 5.90 -6.50
C GLY A 21 -14.52 4.86 -6.82
N ALA A 22 -14.94 4.10 -5.83
CA ALA A 22 -16.06 3.17 -5.95
C ALA A 22 -17.38 3.95 -6.05
N SER A 23 -18.25 3.49 -6.93
CA SER A 23 -19.60 4.08 -7.09
C SER A 23 -20.62 3.56 -6.07
N SER A 24 -20.31 2.41 -5.43
CA SER A 24 -21.19 1.79 -4.43
C SER A 24 -20.70 2.10 -3.03
N PRO A 25 -21.59 2.41 -2.08
CA PRO A 25 -21.23 2.67 -0.68
C PRO A 25 -20.72 1.40 0.04
N GLY A 26 -20.09 1.58 1.20
CA GLY A 26 -19.64 0.50 2.08
C GLY A 26 -18.48 -0.33 1.53
N LYS A 27 -17.76 0.15 0.52
CA LYS A 27 -16.57 -0.54 0.02
C LYS A 27 -15.38 -0.30 0.97
N PRO A 28 -14.48 -1.30 1.12
CA PRO A 28 -13.23 -1.11 1.85
C PRO A 28 -12.44 0.11 1.34
N ILE A 29 -11.62 0.71 2.22
CA ILE A 29 -10.78 1.87 1.87
C ILE A 29 -9.99 1.61 0.58
N ILE A 30 -9.42 0.41 0.43
CA ILE A 30 -8.88 -0.08 -0.83
C ILE A 30 -9.36 -1.51 -1.07
N ASN A 31 -9.81 -1.82 -2.27
CA ASN A 31 -10.25 -3.15 -2.68
C ASN A 31 -9.11 -3.95 -3.30
N ARG A 32 -9.37 -5.23 -3.62
CA ARG A 32 -8.45 -6.03 -4.43
C ARG A 32 -8.36 -5.45 -5.84
N PRO A 33 -7.19 -5.53 -6.51
CA PRO A 33 -7.04 -5.02 -7.86
C PRO A 33 -7.83 -5.85 -8.86
N SER A 34 -8.35 -5.15 -9.87
CA SER A 34 -8.91 -5.77 -11.06
C SER A 34 -7.93 -5.64 -12.21
N LYS A 35 -7.78 -6.69 -12.99
CA LYS A 35 -6.99 -6.64 -14.22
C LYS A 35 -7.80 -5.95 -15.32
N LEU A 36 -7.20 -4.95 -15.95
CA LEU A 36 -7.83 -4.11 -16.96
C LEU A 36 -7.08 -4.19 -18.28
N ASP A 37 -7.83 -4.13 -19.37
CA ASP A 37 -7.24 -4.03 -20.70
C ASP A 37 -6.74 -2.60 -20.91
N VAL A 38 -5.64 -2.46 -21.63
CA VAL A 38 -5.01 -1.16 -21.91
C VAL A 38 -4.79 -1.01 -23.40
N THR A 39 -5.28 0.08 -23.95
CA THR A 39 -5.01 0.43 -25.35
C THR A 39 -3.82 1.38 -25.43
N VAL A 40 -2.76 0.95 -26.11
CA VAL A 40 -1.56 1.74 -26.36
C VAL A 40 -1.31 1.79 -27.85
N ARG A 41 -1.27 3.00 -28.42
CA ARG A 41 -1.05 3.22 -29.87
C ARG A 41 -1.97 2.36 -30.76
N GLY A 42 -3.25 2.31 -30.43
CA GLY A 42 -4.25 1.54 -31.19
C GLY A 42 -4.22 0.03 -30.98
N ARG A 43 -3.29 -0.49 -30.14
CA ARG A 43 -3.21 -1.93 -29.83
C ARG A 43 -3.72 -2.19 -28.42
N THR A 44 -4.70 -3.08 -28.26
CA THR A 44 -5.21 -3.51 -26.96
C THR A 44 -4.36 -4.63 -26.38
N ILE A 45 -3.89 -4.41 -25.16
CA ILE A 45 -3.13 -5.37 -24.37
C ILE A 45 -4.07 -5.88 -23.27
N LYS A 46 -4.49 -7.13 -23.41
CA LYS A 46 -5.39 -7.78 -22.43
C LYS A 46 -4.69 -7.88 -21.06
N HIS A 47 -5.44 -7.55 -20.00
CA HIS A 47 -4.96 -7.58 -18.61
C HIS A 47 -3.64 -6.79 -18.42
N GLY A 48 -3.46 -5.73 -19.21
CA GLY A 48 -2.21 -4.98 -19.30
C GLY A 48 -1.91 -4.11 -18.09
N ALA A 49 -2.90 -3.76 -17.27
CA ALA A 49 -2.74 -2.97 -16.06
C ALA A 49 -3.63 -3.49 -14.94
N GLU A 50 -3.37 -2.99 -13.72
CA GLU A 50 -4.19 -3.22 -12.55
C GLU A 50 -4.86 -1.91 -12.15
N GLY A 51 -6.17 -2.00 -11.88
CA GLY A 51 -6.97 -0.90 -11.36
C GLY A 51 -7.49 -1.23 -9.96
N TRP A 52 -7.37 -0.28 -9.05
CA TRP A 52 -7.80 -0.41 -7.68
C TRP A 52 -9.03 0.47 -7.41
N LEU A 53 -10.04 -0.07 -6.72
CA LEU A 53 -11.18 0.72 -6.27
C LEU A 53 -10.96 1.22 -4.85
N VAL A 54 -11.26 2.50 -4.63
CA VAL A 54 -11.19 3.18 -3.34
C VAL A 54 -12.59 3.41 -2.82
N GLY A 55 -12.87 2.91 -1.61
CA GLY A 55 -14.12 3.17 -0.89
C GLY A 55 -14.12 4.57 -0.29
N GLY A 56 -14.48 5.56 -1.10
CA GLY A 56 -14.42 6.97 -0.72
C GLY A 56 -15.33 7.32 0.46
N ASP A 57 -16.50 6.72 0.57
CA ASP A 57 -17.39 6.89 1.71
C ASP A 57 -16.80 6.35 3.02
N THR A 58 -16.21 5.17 2.99
CA THR A 58 -15.51 4.59 4.15
C THR A 58 -14.31 5.43 4.56
N ALA A 59 -13.53 5.92 3.58
CA ALA A 59 -12.40 6.80 3.83
C ALA A 59 -12.86 8.13 4.47
N LYS A 60 -13.95 8.73 3.98
CA LYS A 60 -14.54 9.95 4.54
C LYS A 60 -15.03 9.74 5.96
N HIS A 61 -15.74 8.64 6.22
CA HIS A 61 -16.17 8.31 7.58
C HIS A 61 -14.99 8.18 8.54
N THR A 62 -13.90 7.53 8.10
CA THR A 62 -12.68 7.42 8.91
C THR A 62 -12.08 8.79 9.21
N LEU A 63 -11.93 9.67 8.20
CA LEU A 63 -11.41 11.03 8.40
C LEU A 63 -12.26 11.82 9.38
N PHE A 64 -13.57 11.90 9.13
CA PHE A 64 -14.44 12.73 9.96
C PHE A 64 -14.62 12.19 11.36
N ALA A 65 -14.53 10.87 11.55
CA ALA A 65 -14.51 10.27 12.89
C ALA A 65 -13.28 10.70 13.69
N VAL A 66 -12.09 10.73 13.06
CA VAL A 66 -10.86 11.19 13.70
C VAL A 66 -10.93 12.68 13.98
N LEU A 67 -11.27 13.51 13.00
CA LEU A 67 -11.41 14.97 13.19
C LEU A 67 -12.40 15.32 14.29
N SER A 68 -13.53 14.63 14.38
CA SER A 68 -14.52 14.85 15.45
C SER A 68 -14.00 14.42 16.82
N ALA A 69 -13.15 13.42 16.88
CA ALA A 69 -12.50 12.98 18.10
C ALA A 69 -11.39 13.94 18.53
N ASP A 70 -10.61 14.47 17.59
CA ASP A 70 -9.52 15.41 17.83
C ASP A 70 -10.01 16.69 18.54
N GLY A 71 -11.17 17.21 18.15
CA GLY A 71 -11.78 18.37 18.82
C GLY A 71 -12.16 18.14 20.30
N LYS A 72 -12.12 16.90 20.77
CA LYS A 72 -12.46 16.50 22.14
C LYS A 72 -11.26 15.96 22.92
N ARG A 73 -10.10 15.82 22.29
CA ARG A 73 -8.89 15.26 22.90
C ARG A 73 -7.97 16.36 23.38
N PRO A 74 -7.23 16.15 24.50
CA PRO A 74 -6.12 17.03 24.87
C PRO A 74 -5.06 17.05 23.77
N LEU A 75 -4.45 18.23 23.55
CA LEU A 75 -3.41 18.44 22.52
C LEU A 75 -2.17 17.52 22.68
N ALA A 76 -1.96 16.99 23.90
CA ALA A 76 -0.85 16.09 24.20
C ALA A 76 -1.13 14.61 23.91
N GLN A 77 -2.30 14.28 23.35
CA GLN A 77 -2.60 12.89 23.03
C GLN A 77 -2.09 12.49 21.63
N ASP A 78 -1.53 11.29 21.57
CA ASP A 78 -1.16 10.64 20.31
C ASP A 78 -2.39 10.45 19.39
N ARG A 79 -2.13 10.34 18.10
CA ARG A 79 -3.13 10.08 17.04
C ARG A 79 -4.03 11.25 16.71
N LEU A 80 -3.56 12.47 16.84
CA LEU A 80 -4.17 13.65 16.25
C LEU A 80 -3.82 13.77 14.76
N ILE A 81 -4.72 14.37 13.98
CA ILE A 81 -4.37 14.76 12.61
C ILE A 81 -3.65 16.10 12.68
N HIS A 82 -2.40 16.11 12.23
CA HIS A 82 -1.59 17.30 12.16
C HIS A 82 -1.66 17.92 10.76
N PHE A 83 -1.95 19.21 10.70
CA PHE A 83 -1.92 19.97 9.45
C PHE A 83 -0.72 20.90 9.47
N PRO A 84 -0.02 21.08 8.32
CA PRO A 84 1.04 22.07 8.21
C PRO A 84 0.52 23.48 8.51
N THR A 85 1.35 24.30 9.15
CA THR A 85 1.08 25.72 9.32
C THR A 85 1.10 26.42 7.96
N GLY A 86 0.19 27.38 7.74
CA GLY A 86 0.15 28.13 6.49
C GLY A 86 -0.70 27.52 5.36
N LEU A 87 -1.47 26.46 5.64
CA LEU A 87 -2.49 26.02 4.69
C LEU A 87 -3.57 27.08 4.52
N ASP A 88 -3.94 27.32 3.25
CA ASP A 88 -4.99 28.25 2.89
C ASP A 88 -6.36 27.78 3.43
N THR A 89 -7.22 28.72 3.77
CA THR A 89 -8.61 28.46 4.15
C THR A 89 -9.38 27.71 3.08
N SER A 90 -9.01 27.86 1.81
CA SER A 90 -9.60 27.11 0.70
C SER A 90 -9.32 25.61 0.83
N PHE A 91 -8.17 25.20 1.37
CA PHE A 91 -7.88 23.79 1.65
C PHE A 91 -8.89 23.18 2.63
N TYR A 92 -9.13 23.85 3.75
CA TYR A 92 -10.08 23.37 4.76
C TYR A 92 -11.52 23.41 4.24
N SER A 93 -11.85 24.40 3.40
CA SER A 93 -13.14 24.48 2.74
C SER A 93 -13.38 23.30 1.79
N GLN A 94 -12.34 22.85 1.08
CA GLN A 94 -12.40 21.68 0.22
C GLN A 94 -12.41 20.36 1.03
N LEU A 95 -11.64 20.29 2.12
CA LEU A 95 -11.62 19.13 3.01
C LEU A 95 -12.99 18.86 3.64
N THR A 96 -13.75 19.92 3.93
CA THR A 96 -15.10 19.87 4.50
C THR A 96 -16.21 20.14 3.47
N ALA A 97 -15.93 19.85 2.20
CA ALA A 97 -16.86 20.15 1.10
C ALA A 97 -18.04 19.18 0.99
N GLU A 98 -18.03 18.11 1.77
CA GLU A 98 -19.12 17.13 1.77
C GLU A 98 -19.59 16.85 3.20
N VAL A 99 -20.89 16.55 3.34
CA VAL A 99 -21.55 16.17 4.60
C VAL A 99 -22.28 14.85 4.42
N TRP A 100 -22.29 14.06 5.47
CA TRP A 100 -23.08 12.84 5.50
C TRP A 100 -24.55 13.13 5.69
N ASP A 101 -25.39 12.61 4.77
CA ASP A 101 -26.85 12.62 4.89
C ASP A 101 -27.33 11.27 5.43
N PRO A 102 -27.79 11.18 6.68
CA PRO A 102 -28.22 9.92 7.27
C PRO A 102 -29.51 9.38 6.61
N ASN A 103 -30.37 10.25 6.09
CA ASN A 103 -31.62 9.83 5.44
C ASN A 103 -31.36 9.17 4.09
N ARG A 104 -30.46 9.75 3.30
CA ARG A 104 -30.06 9.24 1.98
C ARG A 104 -28.90 8.24 2.06
N ARG A 105 -28.28 8.09 3.24
CA ARG A 105 -27.13 7.21 3.50
C ARG A 105 -26.00 7.42 2.49
N ARG A 106 -25.68 8.69 2.21
CA ARG A 106 -24.62 9.08 1.27
C ARG A 106 -24.00 10.42 1.65
N TRP A 107 -22.78 10.65 1.18
CA TRP A 107 -22.13 11.94 1.24
C TRP A 107 -22.76 12.89 0.21
N ILE A 108 -23.05 14.11 0.63
CA ILE A 108 -23.62 15.17 -0.22
C ILE A 108 -22.60 16.29 -0.31
N LYS A 109 -22.26 16.65 -1.55
CA LYS A 109 -21.38 17.76 -1.84
C LYS A 109 -22.10 19.08 -1.59
N ILE A 110 -21.57 19.89 -0.68
CA ILE A 110 -22.11 21.19 -0.28
C ILE A 110 -21.28 22.37 -0.79
N ARG A 111 -20.10 22.11 -1.37
CA ARG A 111 -19.22 23.10 -2.00
C ARG A 111 -18.78 22.63 -3.37
N PRO A 112 -18.49 23.56 -4.32
CA PRO A 112 -18.15 23.19 -5.70
C PRO A 112 -16.84 22.42 -5.81
N ARG A 113 -15.86 22.67 -4.93
CA ARG A 113 -14.54 22.02 -4.93
C ARG A 113 -14.36 21.14 -3.72
N ASN A 114 -13.82 19.93 -3.92
CA ASN A 114 -13.55 18.92 -2.87
C ASN A 114 -12.22 18.18 -3.09
N GLU A 115 -11.31 18.75 -3.87
CA GLU A 115 -10.08 18.08 -4.27
C GLU A 115 -9.21 17.69 -3.07
N ALA A 116 -9.16 18.54 -2.01
CA ALA A 116 -8.44 18.21 -0.79
C ALA A 116 -9.00 16.95 -0.09
N LEU A 117 -10.33 16.81 -0.04
CA LEU A 117 -11.00 15.63 0.52
C LEU A 117 -10.73 14.39 -0.33
N ASP A 118 -10.83 14.49 -1.64
CA ASP A 118 -10.57 13.38 -2.55
C ASP A 118 -9.09 12.94 -2.48
N THR A 119 -8.16 13.90 -2.44
CA THR A 119 -6.73 13.62 -2.29
C THR A 119 -6.45 12.91 -0.98
N TRP A 120 -7.09 13.31 0.12
CA TRP A 120 -6.96 12.63 1.40
C TRP A 120 -7.47 11.18 1.34
N CYS A 121 -8.62 10.95 0.70
CA CYS A 121 -9.16 9.60 0.50
C CYS A 121 -8.18 8.69 -0.26
N TYR A 122 -7.54 9.22 -1.31
CA TYR A 122 -6.55 8.46 -2.08
C TYR A 122 -5.24 8.25 -1.31
N ALA A 123 -4.79 9.22 -0.53
CA ALA A 123 -3.63 9.05 0.35
C ALA A 123 -3.88 7.96 1.41
N LEU A 124 -5.07 7.95 2.02
CA LEU A 124 -5.47 6.92 2.96
C LEU A 124 -5.51 5.54 2.28
N ALA A 125 -6.05 5.45 1.06
CA ALA A 125 -6.05 4.21 0.30
C ALA A 125 -4.63 3.72 0.00
N ALA A 126 -3.70 4.62 -0.34
CA ALA A 126 -2.28 4.28 -0.52
C ALA A 126 -1.66 3.74 0.78
N ALA A 127 -1.96 4.35 1.93
CA ALA A 127 -1.51 3.89 3.24
C ALA A 127 -2.03 2.48 3.59
N HIS A 128 -3.20 2.11 3.07
CA HIS A 128 -3.80 0.78 3.26
C HIS A 128 -3.40 -0.22 2.16
N HIS A 129 -2.63 0.21 1.16
CA HIS A 129 -2.20 -0.69 0.09
C HIS A 129 -1.47 -1.92 0.65
N PRO A 130 -1.72 -3.15 0.15
CA PRO A 130 -1.15 -4.39 0.70
C PRO A 130 0.38 -4.41 0.80
N SER A 131 1.09 -3.69 -0.08
CA SER A 131 2.55 -3.59 -0.03
C SER A 131 3.08 -2.63 1.03
N LEU A 132 2.27 -1.68 1.49
CA LEU A 132 2.68 -0.67 2.47
C LEU A 132 2.12 -0.96 3.86
N ARG A 133 0.80 -1.06 3.97
CA ARG A 133 0.08 -1.34 5.23
C ARG A 133 0.51 -0.41 6.37
N ILE A 134 0.67 0.88 6.08
CA ILE A 134 1.18 1.89 7.04
C ILE A 134 0.36 1.90 8.33
N HIS A 135 -0.95 1.73 8.23
CA HIS A 135 -1.86 1.67 9.38
C HIS A 135 -1.56 0.53 10.37
N THR A 136 -0.71 -0.43 10.00
CA THR A 136 -0.28 -1.53 10.87
C THR A 136 1.12 -1.33 11.44
N TRP A 137 1.81 -0.26 11.09
CA TRP A 137 3.17 -0.01 11.54
C TRP A 137 3.18 0.32 13.03
N LYS A 138 4.17 -0.24 13.72
CA LYS A 138 4.42 0.00 15.13
C LYS A 138 5.57 0.99 15.29
N GLU A 139 5.70 1.55 16.48
CA GLU A 139 6.70 2.54 16.83
C GLU A 139 8.13 2.23 16.36
N PRO A 140 8.66 1.00 16.52
CA PRO A 140 10.02 0.72 16.06
C PRO A 140 10.23 0.93 14.55
N LYS A 141 9.18 0.71 13.74
CA LYS A 141 9.25 0.94 12.30
C LYS A 141 9.20 2.42 11.96
N TRP A 142 8.46 3.20 12.70
CA TRP A 142 8.43 4.64 12.57
C TRP A 142 9.78 5.25 12.96
N ALA A 143 10.32 4.89 14.12
CA ALA A 143 11.63 5.35 14.60
C ALA A 143 12.75 5.03 13.58
N MET A 144 12.73 3.83 12.99
CA MET A 144 13.67 3.48 11.93
C MET A 144 13.54 4.38 10.69
N LEU A 145 12.31 4.73 10.32
CA LEU A 145 12.07 5.61 9.19
C LEU A 145 12.52 7.05 9.49
N GLU A 146 12.21 7.55 10.67
CA GLU A 146 12.60 8.87 11.12
C GLU A 146 14.11 9.02 11.13
N SER A 147 14.85 8.06 11.74
CA SER A 147 16.30 8.08 11.76
C SER A 147 16.94 8.04 10.36
N ALA A 148 16.27 7.41 9.39
CA ALA A 148 16.75 7.39 8.00
C ALA A 148 16.57 8.74 7.28
N TYR A 149 15.70 9.61 7.78
CA TYR A 149 15.42 10.93 7.21
C TYR A 149 15.90 12.08 8.10
N GLU A 150 16.49 11.79 9.26
CA GLU A 150 17.15 12.83 10.03
C GLU A 150 18.24 13.47 9.17
N PRO A 151 18.32 14.81 9.14
CA PRO A 151 19.37 15.48 8.41
C PRO A 151 20.71 15.05 9.03
N ILE A 152 21.64 14.63 8.17
CA ILE A 152 23.01 14.34 8.59
C ILE A 152 23.61 15.65 9.09
N THR A 153 23.44 15.96 10.37
CA THR A 153 23.99 17.13 11.05
C THR A 153 25.46 16.90 11.49
N GLY A 154 26.14 16.00 10.80
CA GLY A 154 27.53 15.70 11.05
C GLY A 154 28.47 16.42 10.10
N ASP A 155 29.71 16.55 10.50
CA ASP A 155 30.81 17.03 9.68
C ASP A 155 30.75 16.35 8.31
N LEU A 156 30.69 17.13 7.24
CA LEU A 156 30.71 16.63 5.85
C LEU A 156 31.94 15.74 5.57
N PHE A 157 32.95 15.81 6.42
CA PHE A 157 34.20 15.03 6.34
C PHE A 157 34.30 13.92 7.39
N ALA A 158 33.31 13.79 8.28
CA ALA A 158 33.24 12.62 9.17
C ALA A 158 32.88 11.40 8.32
N ALA A 159 33.77 10.43 8.30
CA ALA A 159 33.54 9.16 7.62
C ALA A 159 32.23 8.54 8.09
N SER A 160 31.32 8.28 7.18
CA SER A 160 30.04 7.62 7.49
C SER A 160 30.29 6.34 8.26
N PRO A 161 29.74 6.13 9.46
CA PRO A 161 29.87 4.87 10.15
C PRO A 161 28.97 3.89 9.45
N SER A 162 29.55 3.12 8.44
CA SER A 162 28.61 2.18 8.08
C SER A 162 28.82 1.08 7.15
N SER A 163 29.75 0.85 6.45
CA SER A 163 29.86 -0.38 5.65
C SER A 163 30.46 -1.57 6.43
N ALA A 164 31.06 -1.30 7.59
CA ALA A 164 31.72 -2.34 8.40
C ALA A 164 30.72 -3.20 9.22
N ALA A 165 29.59 -2.65 9.63
CA ALA A 165 28.61 -3.38 10.46
C ALA A 165 27.81 -4.41 9.69
N VAL A 166 27.51 -4.13 8.42
CA VAL A 166 26.72 -5.05 7.56
C VAL A 166 27.56 -6.25 7.12
N ASN A 167 28.89 -6.11 7.01
CA ASN A 167 29.75 -7.20 6.62
C ASN A 167 30.15 -8.12 7.81
N ALA A 168 30.01 -7.68 9.05
CA ALA A 168 30.33 -8.51 10.22
C ALA A 168 29.24 -9.56 10.51
N GLU A 169 27.98 -9.30 10.20
CA GLU A 169 26.90 -10.28 10.39
C GLU A 169 26.85 -11.36 9.30
N ASN A 170 27.37 -11.07 8.11
CA ASN A 170 27.39 -12.06 7.03
C ASN A 170 28.61 -13.01 7.06
N THR A 171 29.63 -12.73 7.88
CA THR A 171 30.82 -13.57 7.94
C THR A 171 30.71 -14.69 8.99
N GLN A 172 29.69 -14.67 9.85
CA GLN A 172 29.49 -15.71 10.86
C GLN A 172 28.55 -16.87 10.42
N LYS A 173 28.07 -16.87 9.19
CA LYS A 173 27.15 -17.93 8.69
C LYS A 173 27.76 -18.89 7.66
N SER A 174 29.06 -18.92 7.48
CA SER A 174 29.73 -19.92 6.66
C SER A 174 30.71 -20.77 7.50
N ALA A 175 30.14 -21.68 8.26
CA ALA A 175 30.88 -22.80 8.77
C ALA A 175 31.04 -23.87 7.66
N PRO A 176 32.20 -24.50 7.51
CA PRO A 176 32.41 -25.43 6.41
C PRO A 176 31.61 -26.72 6.61
N VAL A 177 30.86 -27.09 5.59
CA VAL A 177 30.24 -28.43 5.48
C VAL A 177 31.35 -29.41 5.16
N ASN A 178 31.65 -30.30 6.10
CA ASN A 178 32.49 -31.48 5.87
C ASN A 178 31.76 -32.40 4.88
N ILE A 179 32.37 -32.55 3.73
CA ILE A 179 32.02 -33.60 2.77
C ILE A 179 32.66 -34.89 3.30
N VAL A 180 31.81 -35.80 3.74
CA VAL A 180 32.22 -37.19 3.95
C VAL A 180 31.84 -37.92 2.65
N GLU A 181 32.84 -38.28 1.91
CA GLU A 181 32.77 -39.26 0.84
C GLU A 181 32.45 -40.63 1.45
N ASP A 182 31.37 -41.25 1.03
CA ASP A 182 31.21 -42.68 1.20
C ASP A 182 30.76 -43.28 -0.12
N GLU A 183 31.67 -44.06 -0.69
CA GLU A 183 31.49 -44.94 -1.80
C GLU A 183 30.68 -46.17 -1.32
N THR A 184 29.76 -46.61 -2.11
CA THR A 184 29.61 -47.98 -2.62
C THR A 184 28.19 -48.25 -3.06
N ALA A 185 28.04 -48.43 -4.33
CA ALA A 185 27.69 -49.64 -5.03
C ALA A 185 26.29 -50.19 -4.88
N ASN A 186 25.66 -50.21 -5.99
CA ASN A 186 25.01 -51.37 -6.63
C ASN A 186 23.54 -51.71 -6.37
N ASP A 187 22.88 -51.66 -7.41
CA ASP A 187 22.08 -52.72 -8.12
C ASP A 187 20.56 -52.81 -7.91
N SER A 188 19.96 -52.82 -9.04
CA SER A 188 18.87 -53.67 -9.53
C SER A 188 17.41 -53.38 -9.14
N ASP A 189 16.72 -53.10 -10.20
CA ASP A 189 15.51 -53.76 -10.69
C ASP A 189 14.13 -53.49 -10.08
N ASN A 190 13.33 -53.19 -11.03
CA ASN A 190 12.00 -53.76 -11.34
C ASN A 190 10.72 -53.00 -10.92
N ASN A 191 10.17 -52.39 -11.90
CA ASN A 191 8.93 -52.86 -12.57
C ASN A 191 7.59 -52.68 -11.84
N SER A 192 6.70 -52.07 -12.59
CA SER A 192 5.32 -52.50 -12.79
C SER A 192 4.15 -51.76 -12.12
N THR A 193 3.35 -51.33 -13.05
CA THR A 193 1.86 -51.26 -13.06
C THR A 193 1.19 -50.17 -12.22
N ALA A 194 0.56 -49.23 -12.84
CA ALA A 194 -0.71 -49.17 -13.58
C ALA A 194 -1.96 -49.37 -12.72
N GLU A 195 -2.93 -48.55 -13.10
CA GLU A 195 -4.38 -48.58 -12.81
C GLU A 195 -4.85 -47.68 -11.68
N SER A 196 -5.58 -46.62 -12.01
CA SER A 196 -6.97 -46.58 -12.48
C SER A 196 -7.98 -46.43 -11.35
N ALA A 197 -8.81 -45.48 -11.49
CA ALA A 197 -10.22 -45.29 -11.15
C ALA A 197 -10.49 -44.00 -10.40
N THR A 198 -11.10 -42.99 -10.94
CA THR A 198 -12.48 -42.75 -11.39
C THR A 198 -13.54 -42.89 -10.28
N GLU A 199 -14.36 -41.84 -10.21
CA GLU A 199 -15.70 -41.73 -9.55
C GLU A 199 -15.71 -41.49 -8.03
N LEU A 200 -16.48 -40.54 -7.50
CA LEU A 200 -17.91 -40.16 -7.57
C LEU A 200 -18.10 -38.81 -6.88
N LEU A 201 -18.73 -37.84 -7.47
CA LEU A 201 -20.09 -37.35 -7.27
C LEU A 201 -20.69 -37.47 -5.84
N ALA A 202 -20.87 -36.32 -5.18
CA ALA A 202 -22.12 -35.88 -4.59
C ALA A 202 -21.98 -34.40 -4.19
#